data_8ec8b6b4f321b993be5197f83eb91e20
#
_entry.id   8ec8b6b4f321b993be5197f83eb91e20
#
_cell.length_a   1.000
_cell.length_b   1.000
_cell.length_c   1.000
_cell.angle_alpha   90.00
_cell.angle_beta   90.00
_cell.angle_gamma   90.00
#
_symmetry.space_group_name_H-M   'P 1'
#
loop_
_entity.id
_entity.type
_entity.pdbx_description
1 polymer ?
#
loop_
_entity_poly.entity_id
_entity_poly.type
_entity_poly.pdbx_seq_one_letter_code
_entity_poly.pdbx_strand_id
1 'polypeptide(L)'
;MDKNMELLLQKLDEKLDRQAEQITQSVTRNVMEGIDDKMNKLMEENKYLKNKMSELESKINLLESEKRKNNLVFFGVEEEGKSETELVDYIKETIEGTGVHINSQEINKVYRIGRKTENRNRPVVASFTTIWKKHLILKNKPNLPPNIYVKEDYSKETLEIRKQLQPQVEEEKKKGNIAYIKKDKLIVIKPKDNSREKRKRETSGSPGQSNQKKASTNNVLKNTTQPPSKNHRSEIIRPNILDYIEKTRSDPQPNSPKN
;
A
#
# COMPACT_ATOMS: atom_id res chain seq x y z
N MET A 1 4.41 80.76 47.66
CA MET A 1 3.28 79.88 47.24
C MET A 1 2.67 79.33 48.53
N ASP A 2 1.33 79.38 48.65
CA ASP A 2 0.64 78.87 49.87
C ASP A 2 0.81 77.34 49.94
N LYS A 3 1.29 76.88 51.14
CA LYS A 3 1.44 75.41 51.40
C LYS A 3 0.18 74.61 51.15
N ASN A 4 -0.98 75.24 51.19
CA ASN A 4 -2.26 74.63 50.82
C ASN A 4 -2.40 74.36 49.33
N MET A 5 -1.81 75.21 48.52
CA MET A 5 -1.85 75.05 47.05
C MET A 5 -0.94 73.90 46.62
N GLU A 6 0.23 73.74 47.20
CA GLU A 6 1.16 72.64 47.01
C GLU A 6 0.54 71.31 47.40
N LEU A 7 -0.12 71.23 48.52
CA LEU A 7 -0.81 70.03 48.99
C LEU A 7 -2.00 69.62 48.07
N LEU A 8 -2.69 70.63 47.55
CA LEU A 8 -3.78 70.37 46.58
C LEU A 8 -3.24 69.85 45.27
N LEU A 9 -2.15 70.37 44.69
CA LEU A 9 -1.49 69.91 43.52
C LEU A 9 -1.01 68.47 43.71
N GLN A 10 -0.34 68.14 44.78
CA GLN A 10 0.12 66.79 45.11
C GLN A 10 -1.04 65.76 45.14
N LYS A 11 -2.17 66.12 45.81
CA LYS A 11 -3.36 65.26 45.85
C LYS A 11 -4.00 65.08 44.45
N LEU A 12 -3.89 66.08 43.58
CA LEU A 12 -4.40 66.01 42.25
C LEU A 12 -3.54 65.09 41.37
N ASP A 13 -2.22 65.19 41.49
CA ASP A 13 -1.28 64.32 40.82
C ASP A 13 -1.46 62.88 41.28
N GLU A 14 -1.54 62.59 42.55
CA GLU A 14 -1.82 61.23 43.08
C GLU A 14 -3.14 60.66 42.57
N LYS A 15 -4.16 61.53 42.38
CA LYS A 15 -5.46 61.09 41.87
C LYS A 15 -5.40 60.80 40.38
N LEU A 16 -4.65 61.61 39.61
CA LEU A 16 -4.42 61.39 38.19
C LEU A 16 -3.65 60.11 37.93
N ASP A 17 -2.58 59.86 38.70
CA ASP A 17 -1.77 58.64 38.59
C ASP A 17 -2.63 57.40 38.88
N ARG A 18 -3.43 57.39 39.96
CA ARG A 18 -4.37 56.30 40.24
C ARG A 18 -5.39 56.07 39.11
N GLN A 19 -5.92 57.13 38.53
CA GLN A 19 -6.86 57.00 37.42
C GLN A 19 -6.16 56.46 36.15
N ALA A 20 -4.95 56.93 35.85
CA ALA A 20 -4.16 56.46 34.72
C ALA A 20 -3.86 54.94 34.88
N GLU A 21 -3.47 54.49 36.08
CA GLU A 21 -3.22 53.11 36.36
C GLU A 21 -4.48 52.23 36.24
N GLN A 22 -5.62 52.67 36.78
CA GLN A 22 -6.90 51.98 36.67
C GLN A 22 -7.37 51.84 35.21
N ILE A 23 -7.23 52.92 34.39
CA ILE A 23 -7.57 52.90 32.98
C ILE A 23 -6.65 51.91 32.26
N THR A 24 -5.34 51.97 32.50
CA THR A 24 -4.37 51.09 31.86
C THR A 24 -4.67 49.59 32.18
N GLN A 25 -4.93 49.29 33.47
CA GLN A 25 -5.28 47.91 33.87
C GLN A 25 -6.59 47.43 33.23
N SER A 26 -7.62 48.32 33.20
CA SER A 26 -8.92 47.97 32.56
C SER A 26 -8.79 47.73 31.08
N VAL A 27 -8.07 48.61 30.35
CA VAL A 27 -7.84 48.47 28.90
C VAL A 27 -7.03 47.20 28.61
N THR A 28 -5.96 46.97 29.37
CA THR A 28 -5.14 45.74 29.20
C THR A 28 -5.96 44.49 29.42
N ARG A 29 -6.79 44.42 30.45
CA ARG A 29 -7.68 43.28 30.72
C ARG A 29 -8.66 43.05 29.52
N ASN A 30 -9.36 44.09 29.08
CA ASN A 30 -10.35 44.00 28.01
C ASN A 30 -9.70 43.54 26.67
N VAL A 31 -8.48 44.05 26.39
CA VAL A 31 -7.72 43.65 25.19
C VAL A 31 -7.30 42.18 25.30
N MET A 32 -6.78 41.76 26.46
CA MET A 32 -6.38 40.36 26.67
C MET A 32 -7.56 39.39 26.55
N GLU A 33 -8.69 39.69 27.19
CA GLU A 33 -9.93 38.89 27.09
C GLU A 33 -10.38 38.81 25.61
N GLY A 34 -10.35 39.92 24.89
CA GLY A 34 -10.70 39.93 23.43
C GLY A 34 -9.72 39.16 22.56
N ILE A 35 -8.44 39.12 22.94
CA ILE A 35 -7.43 38.29 22.24
C ILE A 35 -7.66 36.80 22.52
N ASP A 36 -7.88 36.47 23.82
CA ASP A 36 -8.11 35.07 24.23
C ASP A 36 -9.36 34.49 23.58
N ASP A 37 -10.45 35.23 23.50
CA ASP A 37 -11.67 34.84 22.82
C ASP A 37 -11.43 34.55 21.31
N LYS A 38 -10.69 35.44 20.64
CA LYS A 38 -10.33 35.25 19.23
C LYS A 38 -9.40 34.04 19.03
N MET A 39 -8.42 33.88 19.92
CA MET A 39 -7.48 32.76 19.91
C MET A 39 -8.20 31.42 20.09
N ASN A 40 -9.12 31.34 21.03
CA ASN A 40 -9.91 30.14 21.30
C ASN A 40 -10.76 29.77 20.06
N LYS A 41 -11.42 30.74 19.43
CA LYS A 41 -12.18 30.51 18.19
C LYS A 41 -11.31 29.99 17.05
N LEU A 42 -10.13 30.60 16.87
CA LEU A 42 -9.17 30.15 15.85
C LEU A 42 -8.62 28.76 16.15
N MET A 43 -8.39 28.40 17.41
CA MET A 43 -7.97 27.06 17.80
C MET A 43 -9.05 26.02 17.50
N GLU A 44 -10.31 26.31 17.81
CA GLU A 44 -11.45 25.42 17.49
C GLU A 44 -11.61 25.23 16.00
N GLU A 45 -11.57 26.32 15.22
CA GLU A 45 -11.63 26.27 13.77
C GLU A 45 -10.47 25.46 13.17
N ASN A 46 -9.26 25.66 13.66
CA ASN A 46 -8.07 24.90 13.24
C ASN A 46 -8.21 23.43 13.53
N LYS A 47 -8.73 23.08 14.72
CA LYS A 47 -9.02 21.69 15.09
C LYS A 47 -10.10 21.08 14.18
N TYR A 48 -11.16 21.81 13.89
CA TYR A 48 -12.21 21.37 12.97
C TYR A 48 -11.65 21.11 11.57
N LEU A 49 -10.87 22.07 11.04
CA LEU A 49 -10.27 21.94 9.70
C LEU A 49 -9.30 20.76 9.61
N LYS A 50 -8.47 20.53 10.63
CA LYS A 50 -7.58 19.36 10.70
C LYS A 50 -8.36 18.05 10.68
N ASN A 51 -9.41 17.95 11.45
CA ASN A 51 -10.27 16.76 11.47
C ASN A 51 -10.93 16.54 10.09
N LYS A 52 -11.40 17.61 9.47
CA LYS A 52 -12.03 17.55 8.13
C LYS A 52 -11.03 17.13 7.06
N MET A 53 -9.80 17.63 7.14
CA MET A 53 -8.72 17.25 6.24
C MET A 53 -8.38 15.76 6.36
N SER A 54 -8.25 15.24 7.58
CA SER A 54 -8.02 13.80 7.83
C SER A 54 -9.16 12.91 7.32
N GLU A 55 -10.42 13.35 7.48
CA GLU A 55 -11.59 12.64 6.93
C GLU A 55 -11.53 12.59 5.39
N LEU A 56 -11.20 13.71 4.75
CA LEU A 56 -11.10 13.78 3.28
C LEU A 56 -9.94 12.92 2.76
N GLU A 57 -8.78 12.95 3.39
CA GLU A 57 -7.64 12.08 3.05
C GLU A 57 -8.02 10.60 3.14
N SER A 58 -8.73 10.22 4.19
CA SER A 58 -9.21 8.84 4.35
C SER A 58 -10.18 8.44 3.23
N LYS A 59 -11.08 9.32 2.83
CA LYS A 59 -12.01 9.10 1.71
C LYS A 59 -11.27 9.00 0.37
N ILE A 60 -10.29 9.86 0.13
CA ILE A 60 -9.45 9.80 -1.09
C ILE A 60 -8.72 8.47 -1.16
N ASN A 61 -8.08 8.04 -0.09
CA ASN A 61 -7.35 6.78 -0.02
C ASN A 61 -8.26 5.57 -0.27
N LEU A 62 -9.48 5.61 0.26
CA LEU A 62 -10.48 4.58 0.00
C LEU A 62 -10.88 4.52 -1.48
N LEU A 63 -11.21 5.66 -2.09
CA LEU A 63 -11.59 5.75 -3.50
C LEU A 63 -10.44 5.32 -4.43
N GLU A 64 -9.20 5.72 -4.13
CA GLU A 64 -8.02 5.26 -4.88
C GLU A 64 -7.81 3.75 -4.76
N SER A 65 -7.99 3.19 -3.57
CA SER A 65 -7.90 1.75 -3.35
C SER A 65 -8.96 0.98 -4.15
N GLU A 66 -10.21 1.47 -4.14
CA GLU A 66 -11.29 0.87 -4.93
C GLU A 66 -11.03 0.97 -6.45
N LYS A 67 -10.50 2.10 -6.94
CA LYS A 67 -10.11 2.29 -8.34
C LYS A 67 -9.03 1.30 -8.78
N ARG A 68 -8.08 0.97 -7.89
CA ARG A 68 -6.96 0.05 -8.17
C ARG A 68 -7.28 -1.41 -7.88
N LYS A 69 -8.36 -1.68 -7.22
CA LYS A 69 -8.74 -3.01 -6.72
C LYS A 69 -8.72 -4.11 -7.78
N ASN A 70 -9.17 -3.78 -8.98
CA ASN A 70 -9.27 -4.72 -10.09
C ASN A 70 -8.10 -4.63 -11.09
N ASN A 71 -7.07 -3.83 -10.77
CA ASN A 71 -5.94 -3.62 -11.65
C ASN A 71 -4.83 -4.64 -11.41
N LEU A 72 -4.15 -5.01 -12.49
CA LEU A 72 -2.87 -5.71 -12.47
C LEU A 72 -1.85 -4.92 -13.28
N VAL A 73 -0.60 -4.99 -12.87
CA VAL A 73 0.54 -4.37 -13.54
C VAL A 73 1.40 -5.47 -14.15
N PHE A 74 1.53 -5.44 -15.47
CA PHE A 74 2.37 -6.34 -16.26
C PHE A 74 3.69 -5.65 -16.57
N PHE A 75 4.79 -6.32 -16.28
CA PHE A 75 6.15 -5.86 -16.54
C PHE A 75 6.78 -6.74 -17.62
N GLY A 76 7.71 -6.16 -18.39
CA GLY A 76 8.40 -6.89 -19.47
C GLY A 76 7.68 -6.89 -20.81
N VAL A 77 6.56 -6.19 -20.94
CA VAL A 77 5.81 -6.04 -22.19
C VAL A 77 6.55 -5.08 -23.11
N GLU A 78 6.96 -5.54 -24.27
CA GLU A 78 7.73 -4.79 -25.26
C GLU A 78 7.02 -3.52 -25.75
N GLU A 79 7.81 -2.47 -26.02
CA GLU A 79 7.31 -1.13 -26.36
C GLU A 79 7.01 -0.92 -27.84
N GLU A 80 7.21 -1.93 -28.68
CA GLU A 80 7.06 -1.79 -30.13
C GLU A 80 5.68 -1.26 -30.51
N GLY A 81 5.64 0.02 -30.88
CA GLY A 81 4.61 0.76 -31.61
C GLY A 81 3.13 0.37 -31.48
N LYS A 82 2.79 -0.45 -30.46
CA LYS A 82 1.46 -1.04 -30.32
C LYS A 82 0.43 0.03 -30.01
N SER A 83 -0.61 0.07 -30.82
CA SER A 83 -1.82 0.82 -30.54
C SER A 83 -2.49 0.32 -29.24
N GLU A 84 -3.43 1.07 -28.69
CA GLU A 84 -4.15 0.66 -27.47
C GLU A 84 -4.88 -0.68 -27.69
N THR A 85 -5.46 -0.90 -28.87
CA THR A 85 -6.14 -2.15 -29.24
C THR A 85 -5.18 -3.33 -29.30
N GLU A 86 -4.04 -3.18 -29.97
CA GLU A 86 -3.01 -4.23 -30.03
C GLU A 86 -2.42 -4.56 -28.66
N LEU A 87 -2.35 -3.56 -27.77
CA LEU A 87 -1.92 -3.79 -26.41
C LEU A 87 -2.94 -4.59 -25.60
N VAL A 88 -4.24 -4.36 -25.82
CA VAL A 88 -5.32 -5.16 -25.23
C VAL A 88 -5.24 -6.61 -25.72
N ASP A 89 -5.10 -6.82 -27.02
CA ASP A 89 -5.00 -8.16 -27.61
C ASP A 89 -3.77 -8.91 -27.10
N TYR A 90 -2.62 -8.24 -27.04
CA TYR A 90 -1.40 -8.82 -26.50
C TYR A 90 -1.54 -9.25 -25.02
N ILE A 91 -2.14 -8.41 -24.18
CA ILE A 91 -2.39 -8.76 -22.78
C ILE A 91 -3.37 -9.92 -22.66
N LYS A 92 -4.40 -9.95 -23.52
CA LYS A 92 -5.35 -11.04 -23.58
C LYS A 92 -4.66 -12.37 -23.94
N GLU A 93 -3.90 -12.40 -25.03
CA GLU A 93 -3.12 -13.59 -25.43
C GLU A 93 -2.15 -14.06 -24.35
N THR A 94 -1.46 -13.10 -23.70
CA THR A 94 -0.54 -13.41 -22.60
C THR A 94 -1.27 -14.08 -21.42
N ILE A 95 -2.49 -13.66 -21.11
CA ILE A 95 -3.30 -14.24 -20.03
C ILE A 95 -3.85 -15.62 -20.48
N GLU A 96 -4.35 -15.73 -21.69
CA GLU A 96 -4.86 -17.00 -22.26
C GLU A 96 -3.77 -18.08 -22.31
N GLY A 97 -2.52 -17.69 -22.60
CA GLY A 97 -1.36 -18.57 -22.54
C GLY A 97 -1.10 -19.16 -21.14
N THR A 98 -1.64 -18.57 -20.08
CA THR A 98 -1.58 -19.15 -18.71
C THR A 98 -2.67 -20.17 -18.42
N GLY A 99 -3.59 -20.41 -19.36
CA GLY A 99 -4.77 -21.26 -19.19
C GLY A 99 -5.98 -20.54 -18.61
N VAL A 100 -5.94 -19.21 -18.52
CA VAL A 100 -7.06 -18.39 -18.05
C VAL A 100 -7.80 -17.81 -19.25
N HIS A 101 -8.99 -18.31 -19.53
CA HIS A 101 -9.83 -17.73 -20.58
C HIS A 101 -10.36 -16.34 -20.18
N ILE A 102 -10.22 -15.35 -21.08
CA ILE A 102 -10.66 -13.97 -20.84
C ILE A 102 -11.31 -13.38 -22.09
N ASN A 103 -12.44 -12.74 -21.93
CA ASN A 103 -13.12 -12.02 -23.00
C ASN A 103 -12.68 -10.53 -23.00
N SER A 104 -12.66 -9.92 -24.19
CA SER A 104 -12.31 -8.49 -24.32
C SER A 104 -13.22 -7.58 -23.47
N GLN A 105 -14.49 -7.97 -23.24
CA GLN A 105 -15.43 -7.27 -22.36
C GLN A 105 -15.08 -7.35 -20.87
N GLU A 106 -14.21 -8.28 -20.47
CA GLU A 106 -13.75 -8.40 -19.09
C GLU A 106 -12.53 -7.52 -18.80
N ILE A 107 -11.97 -6.91 -19.85
CA ILE A 107 -10.90 -5.92 -19.78
C ILE A 107 -11.53 -4.53 -19.93
N ASN A 108 -11.47 -3.74 -18.85
CA ASN A 108 -12.05 -2.40 -18.85
C ASN A 108 -11.10 -1.35 -19.46
N LYS A 109 -9.80 -1.46 -19.16
CA LYS A 109 -8.79 -0.49 -19.62
C LYS A 109 -7.40 -1.12 -19.62
N VAL A 110 -6.60 -0.79 -20.64
CA VAL A 110 -5.17 -1.14 -20.71
C VAL A 110 -4.38 0.10 -21.08
N TYR A 111 -3.31 0.40 -20.33
CA TYR A 111 -2.45 1.54 -20.63
C TYR A 111 -1.05 1.37 -20.03
N ARG A 112 -0.07 2.08 -20.57
CA ARG A 112 1.30 2.09 -20.06
C ARG A 112 1.50 3.17 -19.01
N ILE A 113 2.32 2.87 -17.98
CA ILE A 113 2.68 3.81 -16.94
C ILE A 113 4.12 4.28 -17.14
N GLY A 114 4.36 5.59 -16.90
CA GLY A 114 5.69 6.20 -16.92
C GLY A 114 6.07 6.79 -18.26
N ARG A 115 7.22 7.46 -18.30
CA ARG A 115 7.79 8.05 -19.53
C ARG A 115 8.46 6.97 -20.37
N LYS A 116 8.38 7.10 -21.69
CA LYS A 116 9.10 6.24 -22.63
C LYS A 116 10.60 6.53 -22.52
N THR A 117 11.39 5.47 -22.34
CA THR A 117 12.86 5.51 -22.32
C THR A 117 13.40 4.42 -23.24
N GLU A 118 14.50 4.65 -23.92
CA GLU A 118 15.06 3.71 -24.91
C GLU A 118 15.49 2.37 -24.29
N ASN A 119 15.84 2.36 -23.00
CA ASN A 119 16.44 1.19 -22.35
C ASN A 119 15.49 0.39 -21.45
N ARG A 120 14.21 0.76 -21.36
CA ARG A 120 13.27 0.08 -20.45
C ARG A 120 11.85 0.05 -21.03
N ASN A 121 11.27 -1.13 -21.02
CA ASN A 121 9.85 -1.30 -21.33
C ASN A 121 8.99 -0.76 -20.18
N ARG A 122 8.05 0.15 -20.48
CA ARG A 122 7.12 0.68 -19.50
C ARG A 122 6.15 -0.41 -19.03
N PRO A 123 5.84 -0.47 -17.74
CA PRO A 123 4.81 -1.35 -17.23
C PRO A 123 3.44 -1.04 -17.85
N VAL A 124 2.65 -2.08 -18.03
CA VAL A 124 1.27 -1.99 -18.55
C VAL A 124 0.30 -2.26 -17.40
N VAL A 125 -0.63 -1.34 -17.19
CA VAL A 125 -1.77 -1.56 -16.29
C VAL A 125 -2.92 -2.13 -17.09
N ALA A 126 -3.46 -3.25 -16.65
CA ALA A 126 -4.72 -3.79 -17.11
C ALA A 126 -5.75 -3.77 -15.99
N SER A 127 -6.88 -3.13 -16.24
CA SER A 127 -8.03 -3.06 -15.32
C SER A 127 -9.08 -4.07 -15.76
N PHE A 128 -9.52 -4.91 -14.84
CA PHE A 128 -10.52 -5.95 -15.09
C PHE A 128 -11.89 -5.56 -14.54
N THR A 129 -12.96 -6.05 -15.14
CA THR A 129 -14.32 -5.78 -14.68
C THR A 129 -14.60 -6.47 -13.34
N THR A 130 -13.97 -7.62 -13.07
CA THR A 130 -14.20 -8.39 -11.85
C THR A 130 -12.91 -8.69 -11.09
N ILE A 131 -12.96 -8.58 -9.78
CA ILE A 131 -11.86 -8.97 -8.89
C ILE A 131 -11.55 -10.47 -9.00
N TRP A 132 -12.53 -11.27 -9.35
CA TRP A 132 -12.38 -12.71 -9.51
C TRP A 132 -11.39 -13.06 -10.62
N LYS A 133 -11.50 -12.42 -11.78
CA LYS A 133 -10.55 -12.61 -12.89
C LYS A 133 -9.13 -12.20 -12.49
N LYS A 134 -8.98 -11.07 -11.82
CA LYS A 134 -7.69 -10.66 -11.26
C LYS A 134 -7.07 -11.76 -10.40
N HIS A 135 -7.82 -12.34 -9.46
CA HIS A 135 -7.30 -13.41 -8.60
C HIS A 135 -6.94 -14.68 -9.38
N LEU A 136 -7.72 -15.02 -10.39
CA LEU A 136 -7.45 -16.18 -11.25
C LEU A 136 -6.13 -15.99 -12.01
N ILE A 137 -5.89 -14.82 -12.57
CA ILE A 137 -4.63 -14.47 -13.25
C ILE A 137 -3.46 -14.54 -12.28
N LEU A 138 -3.59 -13.97 -11.08
CA LEU A 138 -2.54 -14.00 -10.06
C LEU A 138 -2.21 -15.43 -9.60
N LYS A 139 -3.20 -16.31 -9.53
CA LYS A 139 -3.00 -17.72 -9.20
C LYS A 139 -2.20 -18.45 -10.29
N ASN A 140 -2.44 -18.12 -11.54
CA ASN A 140 -1.78 -18.74 -12.69
C ASN A 140 -0.51 -18.01 -13.17
N LYS A 141 -0.05 -16.99 -12.43
CA LYS A 141 1.16 -16.23 -12.77
C LYS A 141 2.44 -17.05 -12.97
N PRO A 142 2.63 -18.27 -12.39
CA PRO A 142 3.82 -19.08 -12.69
C PRO A 142 3.89 -19.55 -14.13
N ASN A 143 2.76 -19.59 -14.84
CA ASN A 143 2.64 -20.03 -16.23
C ASN A 143 2.86 -18.89 -17.26
N LEU A 144 3.16 -17.67 -16.77
CA LEU A 144 3.48 -16.55 -17.66
C LEU A 144 4.81 -16.77 -18.37
N PRO A 145 5.01 -16.18 -19.57
CA PRO A 145 6.28 -16.18 -20.27
C PRO A 145 7.42 -15.67 -19.37
N PRO A 146 8.66 -16.16 -19.53
CA PRO A 146 9.77 -15.88 -18.61
C PRO A 146 10.17 -14.40 -18.54
N ASN A 147 9.90 -13.62 -19.59
CA ASN A 147 10.15 -12.19 -19.68
C ASN A 147 9.02 -11.33 -19.08
N ILE A 148 7.83 -11.90 -18.82
CA ILE A 148 6.67 -11.19 -18.30
C ILE A 148 6.40 -11.61 -16.86
N TYR A 149 6.16 -10.64 -15.99
CA TYR A 149 5.67 -10.90 -14.65
C TYR A 149 4.58 -9.91 -14.24
N VAL A 150 3.66 -10.36 -13.38
CA VAL A 150 2.48 -9.61 -12.99
C VAL A 150 2.49 -9.33 -11.49
N LYS A 151 2.09 -8.10 -11.13
CA LYS A 151 1.88 -7.67 -9.73
C LYS A 151 0.53 -6.97 -9.59
N GLU A 152 0.05 -6.85 -8.36
CA GLU A 152 -1.11 -6.00 -8.05
C GLU A 152 -0.74 -4.52 -8.17
N ASP A 153 -1.72 -3.70 -8.55
CA ASP A 153 -1.58 -2.25 -8.60
C ASP A 153 -1.81 -1.68 -7.19
N TYR A 154 -0.73 -1.28 -6.54
CA TYR A 154 -0.75 -0.64 -5.22
C TYR A 154 -0.56 0.86 -5.34
N SER A 155 -1.09 1.63 -4.36
CA SER A 155 -0.78 3.04 -4.22
C SER A 155 0.70 3.26 -3.93
N LYS A 156 1.21 4.47 -4.21
CA LYS A 156 2.60 4.83 -3.95
C LYS A 156 2.96 4.63 -2.47
N GLU A 157 2.09 5.06 -1.58
CA GLU A 157 2.24 4.90 -0.13
C GLU A 157 2.35 3.42 0.29
N THR A 158 1.45 2.58 -0.25
CA THR A 158 1.53 1.13 -0.01
C THR A 158 2.84 0.52 -0.51
N LEU A 159 3.34 0.98 -1.66
CA LEU A 159 4.61 0.51 -2.21
C LEU A 159 5.80 0.93 -1.35
N GLU A 160 5.79 2.14 -0.82
CA GLU A 160 6.81 2.64 0.12
C GLU A 160 6.82 1.83 1.42
N ILE A 161 5.65 1.59 2.01
CA ILE A 161 5.50 0.74 3.20
C ILE A 161 6.03 -0.68 2.92
N ARG A 162 5.68 -1.27 1.77
CA ARG A 162 6.17 -2.59 1.36
C ARG A 162 7.68 -2.63 1.20
N LYS A 163 8.29 -1.56 0.68
CA LYS A 163 9.75 -1.43 0.56
C LYS A 163 10.41 -1.39 1.95
N GLN A 164 9.82 -0.67 2.90
CA GLN A 164 10.30 -0.61 4.29
C GLN A 164 10.15 -1.94 5.03
N LEU A 165 9.11 -2.72 4.72
CA LEU A 165 8.86 -4.02 5.35
C LEU A 165 9.70 -5.16 4.74
N GLN A 166 10.29 -4.97 3.56
CA GLN A 166 11.06 -6.02 2.87
C GLN A 166 12.23 -6.56 3.69
N PRO A 167 13.07 -5.74 4.36
CA PRO A 167 14.15 -6.24 5.22
C PRO A 167 13.64 -7.14 6.34
N GLN A 168 12.51 -6.77 6.96
CA GLN A 168 11.89 -7.55 8.04
C GLN A 168 11.41 -8.93 7.55
N VAL A 169 10.87 -8.98 6.32
CA VAL A 169 10.50 -10.26 5.68
C VAL A 169 11.73 -11.16 5.52
N GLU A 170 12.86 -10.60 5.10
CA GLU A 170 14.10 -11.35 4.91
C GLU A 170 14.67 -11.84 6.23
N GLU A 171 14.64 -11.03 7.28
CA GLU A 171 15.05 -11.43 8.63
C GLU A 171 14.21 -12.57 9.17
N GLU A 172 12.88 -12.49 9.05
CA GLU A 172 11.98 -13.54 9.50
C GLU A 172 12.16 -14.84 8.71
N LYS A 173 12.43 -14.75 7.42
CA LYS A 173 12.78 -15.93 6.59
C LYS A 173 14.10 -16.56 7.00
N LYS A 174 15.12 -15.75 7.36
CA LYS A 174 16.41 -16.26 7.90
C LYS A 174 16.23 -16.98 9.23
N LYS A 175 15.27 -16.58 10.06
CA LYS A 175 14.87 -17.26 11.30
C LYS A 175 14.09 -18.56 11.06
N GLY A 176 13.82 -18.94 9.81
CA GLY A 176 13.06 -20.13 9.43
C GLY A 176 11.55 -19.94 9.44
N ASN A 177 11.04 -18.75 9.64
CA ASN A 177 9.62 -18.42 9.59
C ASN A 177 9.13 -18.25 8.15
N ILE A 178 7.84 -18.54 7.91
CA ILE A 178 7.19 -18.18 6.63
C ILE A 178 6.72 -16.75 6.75
N ALA A 179 7.41 -15.82 6.10
CA ALA A 179 7.09 -14.40 6.14
C ALA A 179 6.76 -13.85 4.74
N TYR A 180 5.69 -13.04 4.66
CA TYR A 180 5.29 -12.35 3.43
C TYR A 180 4.51 -11.07 3.75
N ILE A 181 4.46 -10.14 2.78
CA ILE A 181 3.72 -8.88 2.92
C ILE A 181 2.36 -9.05 2.23
N LYS A 182 1.27 -8.86 2.98
CA LYS A 182 -0.09 -8.82 2.46
C LYS A 182 -0.61 -7.38 2.53
N LYS A 183 -0.82 -6.76 1.37
CA LYS A 183 -1.06 -5.31 1.22
C LYS A 183 0.07 -4.49 1.86
N ASP A 184 -0.17 -3.88 3.01
CA ASP A 184 0.70 -3.01 3.81
C ASP A 184 1.19 -3.65 5.12
N LYS A 185 0.90 -4.95 5.36
CA LYS A 185 1.17 -5.64 6.63
C LYS A 185 2.10 -6.82 6.44
N LEU A 186 3.07 -6.95 7.34
CA LEU A 186 3.90 -8.13 7.46
C LEU A 186 3.10 -9.26 8.12
N ILE A 187 3.07 -10.42 7.47
CA ILE A 187 2.50 -11.65 8.03
C ILE A 187 3.63 -12.65 8.25
N VAL A 188 3.79 -13.08 9.50
CA VAL A 188 4.77 -14.08 9.91
C VAL A 188 4.03 -15.30 10.45
N ILE A 189 4.29 -16.46 9.85
CA ILE A 189 3.76 -17.74 10.27
C ILE A 189 4.93 -18.57 10.78
N LYS A 190 4.94 -18.86 12.06
CA LYS A 190 5.92 -19.79 12.64
C LYS A 190 5.62 -21.20 12.12
N PRO A 191 6.61 -21.95 11.64
CA PRO A 191 6.40 -23.34 11.30
C PRO A 191 5.89 -24.07 12.55
N LYS A 192 4.74 -24.74 12.42
CA LYS A 192 4.26 -25.59 13.51
C LYS A 192 5.27 -26.73 13.66
N ASP A 193 5.84 -26.84 14.84
CA ASP A 193 6.56 -28.05 15.21
C ASP A 193 5.64 -29.26 14.96
N ASN A 194 5.99 -30.06 13.95
CA ASN A 194 5.29 -31.28 13.64
C ASN A 194 5.66 -32.39 14.63
N SER A 195 5.77 -32.07 15.92
CA SER A 195 5.67 -33.06 16.98
C SER A 195 4.19 -33.43 17.16
N ARG A 196 3.56 -33.88 16.07
CA ARG A 196 2.38 -34.74 16.22
C ARG A 196 2.88 -36.04 16.77
N GLU A 197 2.88 -36.20 18.09
CA GLU A 197 2.79 -37.48 18.73
C GLU A 197 1.68 -38.25 17.99
N LYS A 198 2.08 -39.28 17.24
CA LYS A 198 1.16 -40.29 16.74
C LYS A 198 0.51 -40.88 17.99
N ARG A 199 -0.69 -40.40 18.35
CA ARG A 199 -1.53 -41.07 19.31
C ARG A 199 -1.66 -42.49 18.82
N LYS A 200 -0.93 -43.40 19.46
CA LYS A 200 -1.09 -44.86 19.34
C LYS A 200 -2.56 -45.14 19.66
N ARG A 201 -3.36 -45.42 18.65
CA ARG A 201 -4.68 -46.06 18.88
C ARG A 201 -4.39 -47.39 19.47
N GLU A 202 -4.63 -47.52 20.75
CA GLU A 202 -4.75 -48.82 21.39
C GLU A 202 -5.95 -49.49 20.76
N THR A 203 -5.68 -50.59 20.05
CA THR A 203 -6.68 -51.49 19.50
C THR A 203 -7.28 -52.24 20.66
N SER A 204 -8.44 -51.77 21.14
CA SER A 204 -9.32 -52.61 21.94
C SER A 204 -9.90 -53.68 21.01
N GLY A 205 -9.50 -54.89 21.26
CA GLY A 205 -10.00 -56.05 20.53
C GLY A 205 -11.47 -56.33 20.83
N SER A 206 -12.17 -56.72 19.80
CA SER A 206 -13.37 -57.56 19.90
C SER A 206 -13.43 -58.51 18.72
N PRO A 207 -13.79 -59.78 18.94
CA PRO A 207 -13.60 -60.85 17.97
C PRO A 207 -14.90 -61.12 17.16
N GLY A 208 -14.68 -61.63 15.96
CA GLY A 208 -15.67 -62.46 15.28
C GLY A 208 -16.37 -61.91 14.06
N GLN A 209 -16.00 -62.27 12.89
CA GLN A 209 -16.60 -63.25 12.00
C GLN A 209 -16.13 -63.10 10.56
N SER A 210 -15.76 -64.19 10.02
CA SER A 210 -15.40 -64.58 8.67
C SER A 210 -16.41 -64.13 7.61
N ASN A 211 -15.91 -63.65 6.43
CA ASN A 211 -16.29 -64.26 5.16
C ASN A 211 -15.34 -63.83 4.01
N GLN A 212 -15.04 -64.92 3.24
CA GLN A 212 -14.17 -65.00 2.10
C GLN A 212 -14.67 -64.29 0.84
N LYS A 213 -13.71 -64.00 -0.03
CA LYS A 213 -13.65 -63.99 -1.51
C LYS A 213 -13.42 -62.58 -2.09
N LYS A 214 -12.51 -62.33 -2.96
CA LYS A 214 -11.77 -63.05 -4.01
C LYS A 214 -10.63 -62.15 -4.48
N ALA A 215 -9.54 -62.76 -4.90
CA ALA A 215 -8.37 -62.17 -5.53
C ALA A 215 -8.70 -61.48 -6.87
N SER A 216 -8.00 -60.36 -7.16
CA SER A 216 -7.54 -60.08 -8.51
C SER A 216 -6.25 -59.24 -8.42
N THR A 217 -5.21 -59.84 -8.90
CA THR A 217 -3.87 -59.35 -9.17
C THR A 217 -3.91 -58.21 -10.19
N ASN A 218 -3.19 -57.11 -9.95
CA ASN A 218 -2.42 -56.47 -10.99
C ASN A 218 -1.25 -55.65 -10.39
N ASN A 219 -0.07 -56.14 -10.70
CA ASN A 219 1.21 -55.48 -10.57
C ASN A 219 1.28 -54.27 -11.47
N VAL A 220 1.64 -53.06 -10.95
CA VAL A 220 2.29 -52.04 -11.74
C VAL A 220 3.36 -51.34 -10.89
N LEU A 221 4.56 -51.55 -11.31
CA LEU A 221 5.84 -50.80 -11.16
C LEU A 221 5.89 -49.59 -10.26
N LYS A 222 6.76 -49.68 -9.28
CA LYS A 222 7.42 -48.57 -8.58
C LYS A 222 8.33 -47.82 -9.56
N ASN A 223 7.99 -46.61 -9.91
CA ASN A 223 8.95 -45.64 -10.44
C ASN A 223 9.30 -44.62 -9.34
N THR A 224 10.48 -44.82 -8.81
CA THR A 224 11.20 -43.90 -7.95
C THR A 224 11.68 -42.71 -8.82
N THR A 225 11.02 -41.59 -8.71
CA THR A 225 11.56 -40.33 -9.28
C THR A 225 12.00 -39.46 -8.11
N GLN A 226 13.31 -39.27 -8.01
CA GLN A 226 13.96 -38.29 -7.13
C GLN A 226 13.50 -36.86 -7.51
N PRO A 227 13.35 -35.92 -6.55
CA PRO A 227 13.05 -34.56 -6.83
C PRO A 227 14.26 -33.88 -7.51
N PRO A 228 14.05 -33.02 -8.52
CA PRO A 228 15.14 -32.35 -9.20
C PRO A 228 15.86 -31.38 -8.28
N SER A 229 17.20 -31.38 -8.36
CA SER A 229 18.14 -30.50 -7.70
C SER A 229 17.79 -29.03 -7.93
N LYS A 230 17.87 -28.23 -6.85
CA LYS A 230 17.71 -26.79 -6.85
C LYS A 230 18.76 -26.13 -7.76
N ASN A 231 18.39 -25.79 -8.97
CA ASN A 231 19.19 -24.92 -9.81
C ASN A 231 19.27 -23.53 -9.17
N HIS A 232 20.47 -23.04 -8.99
CA HIS A 232 20.81 -21.65 -8.71
C HIS A 232 20.19 -20.75 -9.77
N ARG A 233 19.02 -20.19 -9.45
CA ARG A 233 18.39 -19.15 -10.24
C ARG A 233 19.04 -17.84 -9.82
N SER A 234 19.87 -17.27 -10.69
CA SER A 234 20.40 -15.91 -10.53
C SER A 234 19.26 -14.97 -10.10
N GLU A 235 19.50 -14.20 -9.04
CA GLU A 235 18.57 -13.19 -8.54
C GLU A 235 18.37 -12.12 -9.63
N ILE A 236 17.34 -12.28 -10.43
CA ILE A 236 16.88 -11.23 -11.34
C ILE A 236 16.25 -10.17 -10.44
N ILE A 237 16.95 -9.05 -10.24
CA ILE A 237 16.44 -7.85 -9.57
C ILE A 237 15.26 -7.36 -10.40
N ARG A 238 14.05 -7.65 -9.94
CA ARG A 238 12.82 -7.24 -10.62
C ARG A 238 12.52 -5.79 -10.28
N PRO A 239 12.47 -4.87 -11.27
CA PRO A 239 12.21 -3.46 -11.02
C PRO A 239 10.87 -3.25 -10.30
N ASN A 240 10.80 -2.20 -9.46
CA ASN A 240 9.58 -1.81 -8.76
C ASN A 240 8.88 -0.69 -9.54
N ILE A 241 7.56 -0.58 -9.38
CA ILE A 241 6.76 0.49 -10.01
C ILE A 241 7.22 1.88 -9.57
N LEU A 242 7.73 2.02 -8.34
CA LEU A 242 8.30 3.27 -7.82
C LEU A 242 9.48 3.76 -8.67
N ASP A 243 10.31 2.87 -9.21
CA ASP A 243 11.46 3.22 -10.06
C ASP A 243 11.04 3.95 -11.35
N TYR A 244 9.79 3.77 -11.76
CA TYR A 244 9.20 4.44 -12.93
C TYR A 244 8.49 5.75 -12.57
N ILE A 245 7.98 5.89 -11.33
CA ILE A 245 7.23 7.06 -10.88
C ILE A 245 8.16 8.15 -10.35
N GLU A 246 9.23 7.80 -9.62
CA GLU A 246 10.17 8.77 -9.03
C GLU A 246 10.97 9.54 -10.09
N LYS A 247 11.34 8.90 -11.21
CA LYS A 247 12.03 9.58 -12.32
C LYS A 247 11.19 10.66 -13.02
N THR A 248 9.89 10.72 -12.81
CA THR A 248 9.04 11.75 -13.43
C THR A 248 9.04 13.07 -12.65
N ARG A 249 9.62 13.14 -11.44
CA ARG A 249 9.63 14.33 -10.57
C ARG A 249 10.93 15.12 -10.53
N SER A 250 12.02 14.58 -11.04
CA SER A 250 13.37 15.18 -10.91
C SER A 250 13.82 16.02 -12.10
N ASP A 251 13.01 16.21 -13.15
CA ASP A 251 13.36 17.12 -14.23
C ASP A 251 12.87 18.54 -13.92
N PRO A 252 13.76 19.57 -13.94
CA PRO A 252 13.35 20.95 -13.79
C PRO A 252 12.43 21.36 -14.95
N GLN A 253 11.38 22.11 -14.62
CA GLN A 253 10.48 22.72 -15.59
C GLN A 253 11.31 23.55 -16.59
N PRO A 254 11.07 23.45 -17.90
CA PRO A 254 11.70 24.36 -18.84
C PRO A 254 11.22 25.78 -18.57
N ASN A 255 12.17 26.69 -18.38
CA ASN A 255 11.93 28.12 -18.21
C ASN A 255 10.99 28.64 -19.29
N SER A 256 9.89 29.25 -18.86
CA SER A 256 9.02 30.03 -19.73
C SER A 256 9.83 31.20 -20.33
N PRO A 257 9.71 31.50 -21.62
CA PRO A 257 10.36 32.66 -22.19
C PRO A 257 9.77 33.90 -21.58
N LYS A 258 10.63 34.78 -21.07
CA LYS A 258 10.28 36.15 -20.69
C LYS A 258 10.05 36.94 -21.97
N ASN A 259 8.83 37.36 -22.16
CA ASN A 259 8.50 38.56 -22.94
C ASN A 259 8.14 39.70 -22.00
#